data_4d5609e061626a841c9fc6c2c604f924
#
_entry.id   4d5609e061626a841c9fc6c2c604f924
#
_cell.length_a   1.000
_cell.length_b   1.000
_cell.length_c   1.000
_cell.angle_alpha   90.00
_cell.angle_beta   90.00
_cell.angle_gamma   90.00
#
_symmetry.space_group_name_H-M   'P 1'
#
loop_
_entity.id
_entity.type
_entity.pdbx_description
1 polymer ?
#
loop_
_entity_poly.entity_id
_entity_poly.type
_entity_poly.pdbx_seq_one_letter_code
_entity_poly.pdbx_strand_id
1 'polypeptide(L)'
;MNFKHYTKVINQIVEMKQQGVGSRTIGKQLNLGKSTINDYYKFWLEQNKIINDDVKDKRKVKIFCGDVETSASVVYTFSRFKAFVKPDQVIQEPYMLTWAGKFVGNPNIISYKLPDFKESFDNDHINDKLLIEAMWKVLDECDIFVAHNARFDVGWFNQRCLYWGMQPPSPYKVIDTLRELKQICALPSNSLAASANYFELPNRKLDNAGWSLWQRCMEGDPEAFNEMETYNIGDITTLEDLYLKLRPFMKNHPNVALYQDSQEECCVACGSDKLFAIAGKSAYTQLSEFEVMRCQDCGKVNRKRINLRSKQEMVATLMNVV
;
A
#
# COMPACT_ATOMS: atom_id res chain seq x y z
N MET A 1 35.92 19.53 26.86
CA MET A 1 35.26 20.27 25.75
C MET A 1 34.36 21.35 26.35
N ASN A 2 34.45 22.59 25.86
CA ASN A 2 33.66 23.69 26.44
C ASN A 2 32.21 23.58 25.94
N PHE A 3 31.28 23.28 26.83
CA PHE A 3 29.87 22.97 26.56
C PHE A 3 29.16 24.09 25.75
N LYS A 4 29.50 25.35 26.00
CA LYS A 4 28.94 26.51 25.26
C LYS A 4 29.41 26.55 23.79
N HIS A 5 30.60 26.13 23.49
CA HIS A 5 31.13 26.08 22.12
C HIS A 5 30.45 24.94 21.34
N TYR A 6 30.27 23.80 21.98
CA TYR A 6 29.58 22.63 21.43
C TYR A 6 28.14 22.97 20.99
N THR A 7 27.36 23.62 21.87
CA THR A 7 25.96 24.00 21.58
C THR A 7 25.87 24.95 20.37
N LYS A 8 26.78 25.94 20.26
CA LYS A 8 26.77 26.90 19.16
C LYS A 8 27.06 26.22 17.81
N VAL A 9 28.01 25.30 17.79
CA VAL A 9 28.40 24.57 16.57
C VAL A 9 27.31 23.63 16.12
N ILE A 10 26.65 22.92 17.03
CA ILE A 10 25.49 22.05 16.70
C ILE A 10 24.35 22.84 16.07
N ASN A 11 23.96 23.97 16.64
CA ASN A 11 22.87 24.79 16.10
C ASN A 11 23.18 25.27 14.68
N GLN A 12 24.42 25.67 14.38
CA GLN A 12 24.83 26.05 13.04
C GLN A 12 24.76 24.85 12.06
N ILE A 13 25.19 23.67 12.49
CA ILE A 13 25.09 22.45 11.68
C ILE A 13 23.64 22.13 11.36
N VAL A 14 22.75 22.21 12.34
CA VAL A 14 21.31 21.93 12.21
C VAL A 14 20.66 22.89 11.23
N GLU A 15 20.87 24.19 11.41
CA GLU A 15 20.32 25.24 10.53
C GLU A 15 20.73 25.01 9.06
N MET A 16 22.03 24.79 8.81
CA MET A 16 22.54 24.52 7.46
C MET A 16 22.01 23.20 6.89
N LYS A 17 21.80 22.18 7.72
CA LYS A 17 21.22 20.90 7.31
C LYS A 17 19.75 21.06 6.93
N GLN A 18 18.98 21.85 7.67
CA GLN A 18 17.57 22.16 7.36
C GLN A 18 17.44 22.96 6.06
N GLN A 19 18.46 23.77 5.71
CA GLN A 19 18.57 24.47 4.43
C GLN A 19 19.06 23.57 3.28
N GLY A 20 19.24 22.25 3.49
CA GLY A 20 19.67 21.30 2.47
C GLY A 20 21.19 21.27 2.19
N VAL A 21 22.01 21.94 3.00
CA VAL A 21 23.47 22.01 2.78
C VAL A 21 24.13 20.67 3.09
N GLY A 22 24.96 20.18 2.18
CA GLY A 22 25.67 18.89 2.31
C GLY A 22 26.76 18.92 3.38
N SER A 23 26.96 17.80 4.11
CA SER A 23 27.93 17.69 5.23
C SER A 23 29.37 18.06 4.85
N ARG A 24 29.80 17.87 3.59
CA ARG A 24 31.15 18.28 3.13
C ARG A 24 31.27 19.80 3.07
N THR A 25 30.24 20.50 2.63
CA THR A 25 30.18 21.96 2.54
C THR A 25 30.15 22.57 3.93
N ILE A 26 29.30 22.04 4.82
CA ILE A 26 29.24 22.46 6.24
C ILE A 26 30.60 22.27 6.90
N GLY A 27 31.23 21.11 6.68
CA GLY A 27 32.57 20.82 7.24
C GLY A 27 33.65 21.82 6.80
N LYS A 28 33.65 22.24 5.52
CA LYS A 28 34.54 23.30 5.04
C LYS A 28 34.31 24.65 5.71
N GLN A 29 33.04 25.05 5.89
CA GLN A 29 32.67 26.33 6.50
C GLN A 29 32.96 26.39 7.99
N LEU A 30 32.78 25.27 8.71
CA LEU A 30 32.99 25.19 10.15
C LEU A 30 34.35 24.64 10.55
N ASN A 31 35.21 24.35 9.57
CA ASN A 31 36.51 23.71 9.76
C ASN A 31 36.46 22.40 10.56
N LEU A 32 35.48 21.54 10.19
CA LEU A 32 35.21 20.25 10.83
C LEU A 32 35.18 19.12 9.78
N GLY A 33 35.56 17.92 10.21
CA GLY A 33 35.47 16.73 9.37
C GLY A 33 34.02 16.37 9.01
N LYS A 34 33.78 15.79 7.82
CA LYS A 34 32.47 15.30 7.38
C LYS A 34 31.84 14.32 8.40
N SER A 35 32.64 13.41 8.97
CA SER A 35 32.23 12.48 10.01
C SER A 35 31.71 13.22 11.24
N THR A 36 32.50 14.20 11.72
CA THR A 36 32.11 15.01 12.88
C THR A 36 30.80 15.78 12.68
N ILE A 37 30.56 16.32 11.47
CA ILE A 37 29.31 16.99 11.13
C ILE A 37 28.13 15.98 11.19
N ASN A 38 28.31 14.78 10.65
CA ASN A 38 27.28 13.74 10.70
C ASN A 38 27.01 13.25 12.12
N ASP A 39 28.05 13.07 12.93
CA ASP A 39 27.94 12.61 14.31
C ASP A 39 27.22 13.66 15.17
N TYR A 40 27.55 14.96 15.01
CA TYR A 40 26.88 16.05 15.71
C TYR A 40 25.41 16.20 15.30
N TYR A 41 25.11 16.07 14.01
CA TYR A 41 23.73 16.13 13.53
C TYR A 41 22.92 14.92 13.98
N LYS A 42 23.50 13.72 13.97
CA LYS A 42 22.87 12.49 14.48
C LYS A 42 22.59 12.62 15.99
N PHE A 43 23.55 13.09 16.76
CA PHE A 43 23.35 13.34 18.21
C PHE A 43 22.24 14.35 18.47
N TRP A 44 22.17 15.43 17.70
CA TRP A 44 21.08 16.41 17.81
C TRP A 44 19.72 15.79 17.48
N LEU A 45 19.64 14.99 16.43
CA LEU A 45 18.43 14.26 16.05
C LEU A 45 17.98 13.32 17.18
N GLU A 46 18.91 12.59 17.79
CA GLU A 46 18.63 11.70 18.92
C GLU A 46 18.12 12.47 20.13
N GLN A 47 18.72 13.60 20.49
CA GLN A 47 18.25 14.44 21.61
C GLN A 47 16.88 15.09 21.36
N ASN A 48 16.64 15.53 20.12
CA ASN A 48 15.35 16.12 19.76
C ASN A 48 14.26 15.07 19.49
N LYS A 49 14.65 13.82 19.19
CA LYS A 49 13.73 12.68 19.15
C LYS A 49 13.16 12.37 20.54
N ILE A 50 14.00 12.42 21.56
CA ILE A 50 13.60 12.22 22.96
C ILE A 50 12.57 13.28 23.40
N ILE A 51 12.69 14.53 22.92
CA ILE A 51 11.72 15.61 23.24
C ILE A 51 10.38 15.40 22.49
N ASN A 52 10.40 14.71 21.35
CA ASN A 52 9.19 14.36 20.58
C ASN A 52 8.60 12.98 20.95
N ASP A 53 9.36 12.13 21.64
CA ASP A 53 8.95 10.76 21.97
C ASP A 53 7.96 10.67 23.17
N ASP A 54 7.78 11.75 23.94
CA ASP A 54 6.77 11.79 25.02
C ASP A 54 5.31 11.85 24.50
N VAL A 55 5.07 11.86 23.17
CA VAL A 55 3.72 11.92 22.55
C VAL A 55 3.60 11.06 21.28
N LYS A 56 4.47 10.10 21.03
CA LYS A 56 4.26 9.16 19.92
C LYS A 56 3.57 7.90 20.40
N ASP A 57 2.22 7.94 20.34
CA ASP A 57 1.43 6.73 20.16
C ASP A 57 2.07 5.91 19.02
N LYS A 58 2.43 4.64 19.31
CA LYS A 58 3.11 3.77 18.33
C LYS A 58 2.30 3.78 17.03
N ARG A 59 2.77 4.50 16.01
CA ARG A 59 2.08 4.57 14.71
C ARG A 59 1.91 3.14 14.19
N LYS A 60 0.66 2.72 14.00
CA LYS A 60 0.35 1.47 13.31
C LYS A 60 0.31 1.73 11.81
N VAL A 61 0.88 0.82 11.02
CA VAL A 61 0.76 0.85 9.56
C VAL A 61 -0.72 0.82 9.17
N LYS A 62 -1.12 1.70 8.26
CA LYS A 62 -2.48 1.79 7.74
C LYS A 62 -2.55 1.04 6.41
N ILE A 63 -3.09 -0.18 6.45
CA ILE A 63 -3.28 -1.03 5.27
C ILE A 63 -4.75 -0.95 4.89
N PHE A 64 -5.06 -0.46 3.68
CA PHE A 64 -6.41 -0.28 3.19
C PHE A 64 -6.70 -1.26 2.05
N CYS A 65 -7.71 -2.12 2.23
CA CYS A 65 -8.28 -2.94 1.17
C CYS A 65 -9.34 -2.12 0.46
N GLY A 66 -9.26 -2.00 -0.87
CA GLY A 66 -10.20 -1.21 -1.66
C GLY A 66 -10.50 -1.84 -3.01
N ASP A 67 -11.66 -1.49 -3.54
CA ASP A 67 -12.18 -1.94 -4.83
C ASP A 67 -13.07 -0.85 -5.44
N VAL A 68 -13.02 -0.68 -6.77
CA VAL A 68 -13.77 0.33 -7.51
C VAL A 68 -14.66 -0.30 -8.57
N GLU A 69 -15.86 0.26 -8.76
CA GLU A 69 -16.74 -0.09 -9.86
C GLU A 69 -16.89 1.10 -10.82
N THR A 70 -16.83 0.82 -12.11
CA THR A 70 -16.79 1.85 -13.15
C THR A 70 -17.88 1.64 -14.19
N SER A 71 -18.32 2.72 -14.81
CA SER A 71 -19.20 2.65 -15.97
C SER A 71 -18.48 2.07 -17.19
N ALA A 72 -19.23 1.64 -18.18
CA ALA A 72 -18.71 1.44 -19.53
C ALA A 72 -18.67 2.76 -20.31
N SER A 73 -17.91 2.79 -21.39
CA SER A 73 -18.05 3.84 -22.42
C SER A 73 -19.35 3.65 -23.18
N VAL A 74 -20.02 4.75 -23.56
CA VAL A 74 -21.13 4.74 -24.50
C VAL A 74 -20.60 5.15 -25.88
N VAL A 75 -20.78 4.31 -26.88
CA VAL A 75 -20.16 4.52 -28.19
C VAL A 75 -21.11 4.16 -29.35
N TYR A 76 -20.92 4.81 -30.50
CA TYR A 76 -21.49 4.36 -31.77
C TYR A 76 -20.57 3.35 -32.46
N THR A 77 -21.09 2.18 -32.80
CA THR A 77 -20.36 1.14 -33.53
C THR A 77 -21.22 0.47 -34.58
N PHE A 78 -20.63 0.14 -35.71
CA PHE A 78 -21.28 -0.64 -36.79
C PHE A 78 -21.20 -2.15 -36.57
N SER A 79 -20.34 -2.62 -35.65
CA SER A 79 -20.12 -4.04 -35.39
C SER A 79 -20.26 -4.37 -33.90
N ARG A 80 -20.88 -5.55 -33.61
CA ARG A 80 -20.96 -6.10 -32.24
C ARG A 80 -19.72 -6.87 -31.84
N PHE A 81 -18.91 -7.30 -32.82
CA PHE A 81 -17.71 -8.11 -32.59
C PHE A 81 -16.48 -7.39 -33.14
N LYS A 82 -15.39 -7.41 -32.36
CA LYS A 82 -14.11 -6.78 -32.72
C LYS A 82 -14.27 -5.32 -33.17
N ALA A 83 -15.16 -4.56 -32.49
CA ALA A 83 -15.38 -3.17 -32.79
C ALA A 83 -14.11 -2.38 -32.43
N PHE A 84 -13.53 -1.69 -33.43
CA PHE A 84 -12.53 -0.65 -33.22
C PHE A 84 -13.27 0.68 -33.14
N VAL A 85 -13.27 1.30 -31.96
CA VAL A 85 -13.96 2.56 -31.71
C VAL A 85 -12.97 3.70 -31.83
N LYS A 86 -13.24 4.67 -32.68
CA LYS A 86 -12.46 5.89 -32.82
C LYS A 86 -12.94 6.91 -31.76
N PRO A 87 -12.08 7.89 -31.39
CA PRO A 87 -12.46 8.93 -30.41
C PRO A 87 -13.74 9.71 -30.75
N ASP A 88 -13.98 9.97 -32.05
CA ASP A 88 -15.16 10.66 -32.57
C ASP A 88 -16.47 9.81 -32.52
N GLN A 89 -16.37 8.54 -32.20
CA GLN A 89 -17.50 7.62 -31.99
C GLN A 89 -17.89 7.47 -30.52
N VAL A 90 -17.10 8.03 -29.59
CA VAL A 90 -17.40 7.99 -28.16
C VAL A 90 -18.41 9.08 -27.83
N ILE A 91 -19.57 8.67 -27.29
CA ILE A 91 -20.65 9.56 -26.81
C ILE A 91 -20.35 9.98 -25.37
N GLN A 92 -19.93 9.00 -24.56
CA GLN A 92 -19.68 9.20 -23.14
C GLN A 92 -18.46 8.39 -22.73
N GLU A 93 -17.48 9.09 -22.18
CA GLU A 93 -16.31 8.46 -21.54
C GLU A 93 -16.71 7.80 -20.23
N PRO A 94 -16.03 6.74 -19.83
CA PRO A 94 -16.36 6.04 -18.60
C PRO A 94 -15.93 6.86 -17.37
N TYR A 95 -16.66 6.64 -16.28
CA TYR A 95 -16.49 7.31 -14.98
C TYR A 95 -16.64 6.31 -13.84
N MET A 96 -16.30 6.71 -12.61
CA MET A 96 -16.43 5.86 -11.43
C MET A 96 -17.87 5.88 -10.91
N LEU A 97 -18.46 4.71 -10.65
CA LEU A 97 -19.81 4.54 -10.13
C LEU A 97 -19.83 4.49 -8.60
N THR A 98 -18.94 3.69 -8.04
CA THR A 98 -18.81 3.47 -6.59
C THR A 98 -17.40 3.00 -6.25
N TRP A 99 -17.02 3.17 -5.00
CA TRP A 99 -15.89 2.47 -4.41
C TRP A 99 -16.21 2.06 -2.97
N ALA A 100 -15.61 0.97 -2.54
CA ALA A 100 -15.65 0.53 -1.15
C ALA A 100 -14.26 0.16 -0.66
N GLY A 101 -14.06 0.17 0.65
CA GLY A 101 -12.82 -0.28 1.26
C GLY A 101 -12.85 -0.27 2.77
N LYS A 102 -11.81 -0.84 3.37
CA LYS A 102 -11.64 -0.85 4.82
C LYS A 102 -10.16 -0.92 5.21
N PHE A 103 -9.83 -0.37 6.35
CA PHE A 103 -8.53 -0.62 6.96
C PHE A 103 -8.48 -2.02 7.55
N VAL A 104 -7.43 -2.77 7.25
CA VAL A 104 -7.23 -4.15 7.72
C VAL A 104 -7.33 -4.23 9.24
N GLY A 105 -8.20 -5.13 9.71
CA GLY A 105 -8.50 -5.32 11.13
C GLY A 105 -9.50 -4.32 11.72
N ASN A 106 -10.00 -3.34 10.95
CA ASN A 106 -11.11 -2.48 11.34
C ASN A 106 -12.43 -3.10 10.85
N PRO A 107 -13.46 -3.27 11.68
CA PRO A 107 -14.75 -3.80 11.22
C PRO A 107 -15.52 -2.85 10.31
N ASN A 108 -15.24 -1.55 10.35
CA ASN A 108 -15.97 -0.55 9.59
C ASN A 108 -15.52 -0.53 8.13
N ILE A 109 -16.47 -0.68 7.22
CA ILE A 109 -16.29 -0.49 5.78
C ILE A 109 -16.67 0.94 5.43
N ILE A 110 -15.87 1.58 4.61
CA ILE A 110 -16.12 2.89 4.03
C ILE A 110 -16.56 2.62 2.60
N SER A 111 -17.74 3.11 2.22
CA SER A 111 -18.23 3.03 0.85
C SER A 111 -18.84 4.35 0.45
N TYR A 112 -18.74 4.67 -0.82
CA TYR A 112 -19.41 5.80 -1.46
C TYR A 112 -19.85 5.42 -2.86
N LYS A 113 -21.02 5.92 -3.23
CA LYS A 113 -21.60 5.83 -4.58
C LYS A 113 -22.01 7.22 -5.06
N LEU A 114 -22.12 7.44 -6.35
CA LEU A 114 -22.46 8.75 -6.91
C LEU A 114 -23.69 9.41 -6.27
N PRO A 115 -24.82 8.72 -6.01
CA PRO A 115 -25.99 9.32 -5.38
C PRO A 115 -25.79 9.85 -3.96
N ASP A 116 -24.70 9.46 -3.26
CA ASP A 116 -24.39 9.98 -1.92
C ASP A 116 -24.05 11.48 -1.97
N PHE A 117 -23.63 11.96 -3.12
CA PHE A 117 -23.35 13.37 -3.42
C PHE A 117 -24.54 14.02 -4.12
N LYS A 118 -25.68 14.03 -3.45
CA LYS A 118 -27.00 14.31 -4.01
C LYS A 118 -27.02 15.54 -4.92
N GLU A 119 -26.53 16.69 -4.50
CA GLU A 119 -26.55 17.93 -5.31
C GLU A 119 -25.76 17.78 -6.62
N SER A 120 -24.59 17.14 -6.57
CA SER A 120 -23.77 16.85 -7.74
C SER A 120 -24.47 15.87 -8.68
N PHE A 121 -25.03 14.80 -8.11
CA PHE A 121 -25.72 13.73 -8.83
C PHE A 121 -27.01 14.21 -9.52
N ASP A 122 -27.81 15.01 -8.83
CA ASP A 122 -29.04 15.58 -9.39
C ASP A 122 -28.75 16.56 -10.55
N ASN A 123 -27.62 17.27 -10.53
CA ASN A 123 -27.18 18.16 -11.60
C ASN A 123 -26.55 17.43 -12.78
N ASP A 124 -25.73 16.42 -12.49
CA ASP A 124 -25.00 15.63 -13.48
C ASP A 124 -24.63 14.26 -12.87
N HIS A 125 -25.43 13.24 -13.20
CA HIS A 125 -25.31 11.89 -12.63
C HIS A 125 -24.04 11.13 -13.06
N ILE A 126 -23.25 11.67 -13.97
CA ILE A 126 -21.94 11.10 -14.37
C ILE A 126 -20.74 11.82 -13.75
N ASN A 127 -20.99 12.87 -12.98
CA ASN A 127 -19.94 13.66 -12.34
C ASN A 127 -19.42 12.95 -11.08
N ASP A 128 -18.27 12.30 -11.21
CA ASP A 128 -17.66 11.52 -10.13
C ASP A 128 -16.63 12.30 -9.30
N LYS A 129 -16.51 13.64 -9.47
CA LYS A 129 -15.48 14.43 -8.79
C LYS A 129 -15.47 14.24 -7.27
N LEU A 130 -16.60 14.39 -6.62
CA LEU A 130 -16.72 14.27 -5.16
C LEU A 130 -16.46 12.83 -4.68
N LEU A 131 -16.84 11.84 -5.49
CA LEU A 131 -16.55 10.44 -5.24
C LEU A 131 -15.04 10.18 -5.25
N ILE A 132 -14.31 10.74 -6.23
CA ILE A 132 -12.86 10.66 -6.31
C ILE A 132 -12.18 11.43 -5.18
N GLU A 133 -12.68 12.61 -4.80
CA GLU A 133 -12.16 13.37 -3.65
C GLU A 133 -12.31 12.60 -2.32
N ALA A 134 -13.40 11.85 -2.16
CA ALA A 134 -13.60 10.98 -0.99
C ALA A 134 -12.58 9.84 -0.95
N MET A 135 -12.33 9.17 -2.09
CA MET A 135 -11.32 8.12 -2.21
C MET A 135 -9.90 8.68 -2.01
N TRP A 136 -9.62 9.87 -2.55
CA TRP A 136 -8.33 10.54 -2.41
C TRP A 136 -7.95 10.74 -0.94
N LYS A 137 -8.88 11.18 -0.09
CA LYS A 137 -8.65 11.37 1.34
C LYS A 137 -8.23 10.09 2.05
N VAL A 138 -8.84 8.98 1.69
CA VAL A 138 -8.50 7.67 2.26
C VAL A 138 -7.13 7.18 1.77
N LEU A 139 -6.84 7.36 0.48
CA LEU A 139 -5.55 6.97 -0.09
C LEU A 139 -4.40 7.86 0.40
N ASP A 140 -4.65 9.14 0.66
CA ASP A 140 -3.68 10.06 1.27
C ASP A 140 -3.29 9.65 2.70
N GLU A 141 -4.20 8.99 3.39
CA GLU A 141 -4.00 8.50 4.76
C GLU A 141 -3.35 7.11 4.81
N CYS A 142 -3.51 6.27 3.78
CA CYS A 142 -3.05 4.90 3.80
C CYS A 142 -1.54 4.78 3.51
N ASP A 143 -0.91 3.77 4.12
CA ASP A 143 0.50 3.42 3.86
C ASP A 143 0.61 2.31 2.79
N ILE A 144 -0.37 1.41 2.76
CA ILE A 144 -0.41 0.26 1.84
C ILE A 144 -1.84 0.09 1.33
N PHE A 145 -2.03 0.15 0.01
CA PHE A 145 -3.27 -0.14 -0.68
C PHE A 145 -3.27 -1.58 -1.18
N VAL A 146 -4.33 -2.33 -0.91
CA VAL A 146 -4.51 -3.73 -1.32
C VAL A 146 -5.75 -3.81 -2.21
N ALA A 147 -5.61 -4.37 -3.42
CA ALA A 147 -6.74 -4.64 -4.30
C ALA A 147 -6.53 -5.96 -5.07
N HIS A 148 -7.58 -6.45 -5.73
CA HIS A 148 -7.51 -7.64 -6.57
C HIS A 148 -7.46 -7.23 -8.04
N ASN A 149 -6.30 -7.30 -8.70
CA ASN A 149 -5.94 -6.65 -9.95
C ASN A 149 -5.76 -5.12 -9.77
N ALA A 150 -5.01 -4.75 -8.75
CA ALA A 150 -4.80 -3.38 -8.28
C ALA A 150 -4.39 -2.37 -9.38
N ARG A 151 -3.87 -2.83 -10.52
CA ARG A 151 -3.60 -1.98 -11.67
C ARG A 151 -4.87 -1.32 -12.21
N PHE A 152 -6.00 -2.02 -12.14
CA PHE A 152 -7.30 -1.49 -12.54
C PHE A 152 -7.71 -0.35 -11.61
N ASP A 153 -7.80 -0.62 -10.31
CA ASP A 153 -8.27 0.34 -9.30
C ASP A 153 -7.40 1.59 -9.23
N VAL A 154 -6.09 1.42 -9.13
CA VAL A 154 -5.13 2.53 -9.10
C VAL A 154 -5.12 3.29 -10.43
N GLY A 155 -5.24 2.58 -11.55
CA GLY A 155 -5.30 3.19 -12.89
C GLY A 155 -6.52 4.09 -13.03
N TRP A 156 -7.68 3.60 -12.64
CA TRP A 156 -8.93 4.36 -12.65
C TRP A 156 -8.89 5.58 -11.74
N PHE A 157 -8.47 5.40 -10.50
CA PHE A 157 -8.30 6.50 -9.56
C PHE A 157 -7.37 7.59 -10.12
N ASN A 158 -6.19 7.22 -10.59
CA ASN A 158 -5.22 8.16 -11.16
C ASN A 158 -5.77 8.88 -12.40
N GLN A 159 -6.44 8.14 -13.30
CA GLN A 159 -7.06 8.71 -14.51
C GLN A 159 -8.10 9.77 -14.13
N ARG A 160 -8.95 9.49 -13.13
CA ARG A 160 -9.97 10.44 -12.69
C ARG A 160 -9.39 11.63 -11.94
N CYS A 161 -8.34 11.43 -11.12
CA CYS A 161 -7.59 12.53 -10.52
C CYS A 161 -7.00 13.46 -11.59
N LEU A 162 -6.38 12.91 -12.63
CA LEU A 162 -5.85 13.70 -13.75
C LEU A 162 -6.95 14.46 -14.50
N TYR A 163 -8.07 13.81 -14.75
CA TYR A 163 -9.22 14.42 -15.41
C TYR A 163 -9.76 15.66 -14.63
N TRP A 164 -9.82 15.55 -13.30
CA TRP A 164 -10.29 16.61 -12.41
C TRP A 164 -9.20 17.60 -11.97
N GLY A 165 -7.96 17.46 -12.46
CA GLY A 165 -6.82 18.32 -12.10
C GLY A 165 -6.39 18.19 -10.64
N MET A 166 -6.65 17.06 -10.00
CA MET A 166 -6.26 16.78 -8.61
C MET A 166 -4.78 16.38 -8.53
N GLN A 167 -4.12 16.75 -7.43
CA GLN A 167 -2.77 16.30 -7.14
C GLN A 167 -2.78 14.83 -6.70
N PRO A 168 -1.68 14.07 -6.88
CA PRO A 168 -1.58 12.72 -6.34
C PRO A 168 -1.63 12.75 -4.80
N PRO A 169 -2.18 11.70 -4.16
CA PRO A 169 -2.13 11.55 -2.72
C PRO A 169 -0.70 11.27 -2.22
N SER A 170 -0.51 11.27 -0.92
CA SER A 170 0.74 10.85 -0.26
C SER A 170 1.19 9.48 -0.74
N PRO A 171 2.52 9.20 -0.74
CA PRO A 171 3.03 7.93 -1.26
C PRO A 171 2.54 6.73 -0.45
N TYR A 172 1.94 5.76 -1.12
CA TYR A 172 1.57 4.46 -0.56
C TYR A 172 2.16 3.32 -1.38
N LYS A 173 2.27 2.14 -0.78
CA LYS A 173 2.64 0.91 -1.49
C LYS A 173 1.40 0.18 -1.98
N VAL A 174 1.53 -0.56 -3.07
CA VAL A 174 0.42 -1.33 -3.64
C VAL A 174 0.70 -2.83 -3.52
N ILE A 175 -0.28 -3.58 -3.04
CA ILE A 175 -0.32 -5.04 -3.06
C ILE A 175 -1.45 -5.47 -4.00
N ASP A 176 -1.09 -6.21 -5.04
CA ASP A 176 -2.03 -6.81 -5.99
C ASP A 176 -2.20 -8.30 -5.66
N THR A 177 -3.33 -8.65 -5.03
CA THR A 177 -3.60 -10.03 -4.61
C THR A 177 -3.73 -11.00 -5.79
N LEU A 178 -4.17 -10.54 -6.98
CA LEU A 178 -4.18 -11.36 -8.19
C LEU A 178 -2.76 -11.73 -8.63
N ARG A 179 -1.85 -10.76 -8.61
CA ARG A 179 -0.43 -10.97 -8.96
C ARG A 179 0.24 -11.90 -7.94
N GLU A 180 -0.02 -11.69 -6.66
CA GLU A 180 0.53 -12.53 -5.59
C GLU A 180 0.01 -13.97 -5.71
N LEU A 181 -1.29 -14.18 -5.98
CA LEU A 181 -1.86 -15.52 -6.23
C LEU A 181 -1.10 -16.26 -7.35
N LYS A 182 -0.90 -15.59 -8.50
CA LYS A 182 -0.18 -16.18 -9.65
C LYS A 182 1.27 -16.54 -9.33
N GLN A 183 1.91 -15.87 -8.36
CA GLN A 183 3.28 -16.15 -7.94
C GLN A 183 3.37 -17.25 -6.88
N ILE A 184 2.35 -17.37 -6.03
CA ILE A 184 2.34 -18.26 -4.87
C ILE A 184 1.66 -19.58 -5.18
N CYS A 185 0.59 -19.56 -6.00
CA CYS A 185 -0.32 -20.68 -6.21
C CYS A 185 -0.40 -21.09 -7.68
N ALA A 186 -0.77 -22.35 -7.93
CA ALA A 186 -1.11 -22.90 -9.23
C ALA A 186 -2.62 -23.19 -9.30
N LEU A 187 -3.45 -22.13 -9.19
CA LEU A 187 -4.90 -22.27 -9.23
C LEU A 187 -5.42 -22.35 -10.68
N PRO A 188 -6.50 -23.11 -10.95
CA PRO A 188 -7.16 -23.12 -12.25
C PRO A 188 -7.73 -21.76 -12.66
N SER A 189 -8.17 -20.96 -11.66
CA SER A 189 -8.63 -19.58 -11.82
C SER A 189 -8.13 -18.74 -10.65
N ASN A 190 -7.66 -17.54 -10.96
CA ASN A 190 -7.18 -16.58 -9.96
C ASN A 190 -8.16 -15.42 -9.73
N SER A 191 -9.43 -15.51 -10.17
CA SER A 191 -10.44 -14.52 -9.82
C SER A 191 -10.70 -14.52 -8.31
N LEU A 192 -11.15 -13.39 -7.76
CA LEU A 192 -11.44 -13.25 -6.33
C LEU A 192 -12.43 -14.33 -5.87
N ALA A 193 -13.53 -14.52 -6.60
CA ALA A 193 -14.55 -15.53 -6.32
C ALA A 193 -14.00 -16.96 -6.35
N ALA A 194 -13.22 -17.33 -7.40
CA ALA A 194 -12.64 -18.65 -7.51
C ALA A 194 -11.66 -18.95 -6.39
N SER A 195 -10.82 -17.95 -6.03
CA SER A 195 -9.86 -18.06 -4.95
C SER A 195 -10.54 -18.20 -3.58
N ALA A 196 -11.60 -17.41 -3.35
CA ALA A 196 -12.40 -17.47 -2.13
C ALA A 196 -13.04 -18.86 -1.95
N ASN A 197 -13.60 -19.41 -3.02
CA ASN A 197 -14.18 -20.75 -3.01
C ASN A 197 -13.12 -21.84 -2.79
N TYR A 198 -11.99 -21.78 -3.50
CA TYR A 198 -10.92 -22.77 -3.38
C TYR A 198 -10.32 -22.82 -1.99
N PHE A 199 -10.11 -21.66 -1.38
CA PHE A 199 -9.54 -21.54 -0.03
C PHE A 199 -10.56 -21.61 1.09
N GLU A 200 -11.85 -21.80 0.76
CA GLU A 200 -12.97 -21.85 1.72
C GLU A 200 -12.96 -20.64 2.66
N LEU A 201 -12.82 -19.44 2.08
CA LEU A 201 -12.80 -18.20 2.88
C LEU A 201 -14.16 -17.99 3.58
N PRO A 202 -14.16 -17.39 4.79
CA PRO A 202 -15.38 -17.13 5.57
C PRO A 202 -16.40 -16.28 4.79
N ASN A 203 -15.88 -15.22 4.15
CA ASN A 203 -16.68 -14.34 3.30
C ASN A 203 -16.48 -14.74 1.84
N ARG A 204 -17.58 -14.94 1.12
CA ARG A 204 -17.55 -15.29 -0.30
C ARG A 204 -18.14 -14.16 -1.10
N LYS A 205 -17.55 -13.96 -2.29
CA LYS A 205 -18.07 -12.98 -3.25
C LYS A 205 -19.53 -13.25 -3.55
N LEU A 206 -20.34 -12.18 -3.52
CA LEU A 206 -21.74 -12.24 -3.90
C LEU A 206 -21.88 -12.36 -5.43
N ASP A 207 -22.88 -13.08 -5.90
CA ASP A 207 -23.26 -13.05 -7.30
C ASP A 207 -23.92 -11.70 -7.61
N ASN A 208 -23.53 -11.08 -8.71
CA ASN A 208 -24.14 -9.85 -9.18
C ASN A 208 -25.25 -10.13 -10.21
N ALA A 209 -26.12 -9.13 -10.42
CA ALA A 209 -27.18 -9.18 -11.41
C ALA A 209 -26.71 -9.15 -12.88
N GLY A 210 -25.41 -9.24 -13.11
CA GLY A 210 -24.80 -9.17 -14.43
C GLY A 210 -24.83 -7.76 -15.02
N TRP A 211 -24.68 -7.67 -16.34
CA TRP A 211 -24.58 -6.40 -17.06
C TRP A 211 -25.74 -5.42 -16.78
N SER A 212 -26.94 -5.92 -16.53
CA SER A 212 -28.12 -5.08 -16.25
C SER A 212 -27.96 -4.15 -15.05
N LEU A 213 -27.19 -4.56 -14.02
CA LEU A 213 -26.90 -3.71 -12.88
C LEU A 213 -26.09 -2.48 -13.28
N TRP A 214 -25.02 -2.68 -14.06
CA TRP A 214 -24.19 -1.56 -14.56
C TRP A 214 -25.00 -0.61 -15.45
N GLN A 215 -25.85 -1.15 -16.33
CA GLN A 215 -26.72 -0.36 -17.19
C GLN A 215 -27.64 0.53 -16.37
N ARG A 216 -28.35 -0.02 -15.39
CA ARG A 216 -29.24 0.73 -14.50
C ARG A 216 -28.51 1.82 -13.71
N CYS A 217 -27.29 1.55 -13.20
CA CYS A 217 -26.46 2.56 -12.56
C CYS A 217 -26.11 3.71 -13.54
N MET A 218 -25.76 3.37 -14.78
CA MET A 218 -25.45 4.37 -15.81
C MET A 218 -26.69 5.20 -16.25
N GLU A 219 -27.88 4.64 -16.10
CA GLU A 219 -29.18 5.32 -16.30
C GLU A 219 -29.59 6.19 -15.10
N GLY A 220 -28.80 6.16 -14.01
CA GLY A 220 -29.03 6.96 -12.81
C GLY A 220 -30.04 6.37 -11.81
N ASP A 221 -30.32 5.05 -11.87
CA ASP A 221 -31.22 4.36 -10.94
C ASP A 221 -30.62 4.24 -9.53
N PRO A 222 -31.16 4.94 -8.50
CA PRO A 222 -30.61 4.90 -7.14
C PRO A 222 -30.68 3.53 -6.48
N GLU A 223 -31.67 2.69 -6.84
CA GLU A 223 -31.78 1.33 -6.30
C GLU A 223 -30.67 0.44 -6.83
N ALA A 224 -30.32 0.61 -8.11
CA ALA A 224 -29.19 -0.09 -8.71
C ALA A 224 -27.86 0.30 -8.03
N PHE A 225 -27.68 1.56 -7.65
CA PHE A 225 -26.51 1.99 -6.89
C PHE A 225 -26.45 1.35 -5.49
N ASN A 226 -27.56 1.16 -4.81
CA ASN A 226 -27.60 0.45 -3.53
C ASN A 226 -27.24 -1.04 -3.69
N GLU A 227 -27.69 -1.66 -4.77
CA GLU A 227 -27.33 -3.04 -5.12
C GLU A 227 -25.83 -3.15 -5.45
N MET A 228 -25.28 -2.22 -6.24
CA MET A 228 -23.87 -2.13 -6.60
C MET A 228 -22.99 -1.93 -5.37
N GLU A 229 -23.37 -1.05 -4.45
CA GLU A 229 -22.66 -0.82 -3.20
C GLU A 229 -22.61 -2.08 -2.34
N THR A 230 -23.73 -2.79 -2.21
CA THR A 230 -23.80 -4.06 -1.47
C THR A 230 -22.87 -5.11 -2.06
N TYR A 231 -22.82 -5.21 -3.38
CA TYR A 231 -21.90 -6.06 -4.12
C TYR A 231 -20.44 -5.69 -3.85
N ASN A 232 -20.09 -4.40 -3.99
CA ASN A 232 -18.72 -3.89 -3.77
C ASN A 232 -18.26 -4.09 -2.31
N ILE A 233 -19.13 -3.88 -1.31
CA ILE A 233 -18.85 -4.18 0.10
C ILE A 233 -18.53 -5.66 0.32
N GLY A 234 -19.27 -6.56 -0.34
CA GLY A 234 -19.02 -8.00 -0.29
C GLY A 234 -17.62 -8.38 -0.80
N ASP A 235 -17.18 -7.72 -1.87
CA ASP A 235 -15.84 -7.94 -2.43
C ASP A 235 -14.72 -7.50 -1.46
N ILE A 236 -14.93 -6.43 -0.69
CA ILE A 236 -13.94 -5.93 0.29
C ILE A 236 -13.68 -6.93 1.42
N THR A 237 -14.73 -7.56 1.96
CA THR A 237 -14.56 -8.56 3.02
C THR A 237 -13.84 -9.81 2.51
N THR A 238 -14.19 -10.24 1.30
CA THR A 238 -13.52 -11.36 0.62
C THR A 238 -12.04 -11.03 0.31
N LEU A 239 -11.76 -9.81 -0.12
CA LEU A 239 -10.40 -9.33 -0.42
C LEU A 239 -9.51 -9.30 0.83
N GLU A 240 -10.03 -8.81 1.97
CA GLU A 240 -9.27 -8.81 3.22
C GLU A 240 -8.93 -10.24 3.65
N ASP A 241 -9.88 -11.17 3.64
CA ASP A 241 -9.65 -12.56 3.98
C ASP A 241 -8.59 -13.21 3.07
N LEU A 242 -8.68 -12.97 1.77
CA LEU A 242 -7.70 -13.45 0.81
C LEU A 242 -6.31 -12.87 1.07
N TYR A 243 -6.22 -11.54 1.27
CA TYR A 243 -4.97 -10.87 1.60
C TYR A 243 -4.33 -11.45 2.86
N LEU A 244 -5.10 -11.60 3.94
CA LEU A 244 -4.59 -12.15 5.21
C LEU A 244 -4.08 -13.59 5.05
N LYS A 245 -4.76 -14.41 4.24
CA LYS A 245 -4.35 -15.79 3.94
C LYS A 245 -3.06 -15.86 3.11
N LEU A 246 -2.89 -14.97 2.13
CA LEU A 246 -1.70 -14.92 1.27
C LEU A 246 -0.49 -14.25 1.94
N ARG A 247 -0.73 -13.30 2.84
CA ARG A 247 0.29 -12.45 3.46
C ARG A 247 1.54 -13.18 3.95
N PRO A 248 1.46 -14.32 4.67
CA PRO A 248 2.65 -15.03 5.13
C PRO A 248 3.51 -15.63 4.00
N PHE A 249 2.94 -15.86 2.83
CA PHE A 249 3.63 -16.42 1.66
C PHE A 249 4.22 -15.37 0.73
N MET A 250 3.72 -14.13 0.76
CA MET A 250 4.18 -13.06 -0.12
C MET A 250 5.66 -12.76 0.10
N LYS A 251 6.48 -12.84 -0.98
CA LYS A 251 7.92 -12.56 -0.93
C LYS A 251 8.21 -11.07 -0.88
N ASN A 252 7.40 -10.27 -1.60
CA ASN A 252 7.60 -8.83 -1.79
C ASN A 252 6.63 -7.98 -0.98
N HIS A 253 6.05 -8.53 0.09
CA HIS A 253 5.20 -7.74 0.99
C HIS A 253 6.01 -6.56 1.55
N PRO A 254 5.46 -5.32 1.52
CA PRO A 254 6.10 -4.16 2.15
C PRO A 254 6.45 -4.47 3.60
N ASN A 255 7.64 -4.06 4.01
CA ASN A 255 8.08 -4.29 5.39
C ASN A 255 7.34 -3.33 6.34
N VAL A 256 6.29 -3.83 7.00
CA VAL A 256 5.48 -3.02 7.92
C VAL A 256 6.24 -2.54 9.15
N ALA A 257 7.35 -3.22 9.52
CA ALA A 257 8.21 -2.78 10.60
C ALA A 257 8.86 -1.40 10.36
N LEU A 258 8.95 -0.97 9.09
CA LEU A 258 9.47 0.36 8.75
C LEU A 258 8.48 1.50 9.07
N TYR A 259 7.20 1.18 9.25
CA TYR A 259 6.14 2.13 9.59
C TYR A 259 5.90 2.21 11.12
N GLN A 260 6.56 1.34 11.87
CA GLN A 260 6.46 1.28 13.32
C GLN A 260 7.75 1.83 13.94
N ASP A 261 7.64 2.70 14.92
CA ASP A 261 8.79 3.19 15.71
C ASP A 261 9.21 2.15 16.79
N SER A 262 9.36 0.88 16.39
CA SER A 262 9.79 -0.19 17.31
C SER A 262 11.31 -0.30 17.34
N GLN A 263 11.88 -0.40 18.55
CA GLN A 263 13.28 -0.75 18.79
C GLN A 263 13.48 -2.27 18.81
N GLU A 264 12.41 -3.06 18.82
CA GLU A 264 12.42 -4.52 18.91
C GLU A 264 12.24 -5.16 17.54
N GLU A 265 12.73 -6.40 17.41
CA GLU A 265 12.51 -7.20 16.20
C GLU A 265 11.02 -7.49 16.05
N CYS A 266 10.44 -7.17 14.88
CA CYS A 266 9.05 -7.46 14.58
C CYS A 266 8.87 -8.05 13.18
N CYS A 267 7.76 -8.73 12.98
CA CYS A 267 7.41 -9.39 11.73
C CYS A 267 7.29 -8.38 10.59
N VAL A 268 8.00 -8.62 9.48
CA VAL A 268 7.99 -7.75 8.29
C VAL A 268 6.61 -7.64 7.63
N ALA A 269 5.70 -8.61 7.86
CA ALA A 269 4.40 -8.66 7.19
C ALA A 269 3.24 -8.17 8.06
N CYS A 270 3.27 -8.33 9.38
CA CYS A 270 2.17 -7.93 10.27
C CYS A 270 2.59 -7.04 11.45
N GLY A 271 3.90 -6.82 11.63
CA GLY A 271 4.42 -5.95 12.68
C GLY A 271 4.40 -6.56 14.10
N SER A 272 4.00 -7.82 14.26
CA SER A 272 4.00 -8.51 15.57
C SER A 272 5.42 -8.74 16.06
N ASP A 273 5.64 -8.56 17.35
CA ASP A 273 6.86 -8.87 18.11
C ASP A 273 6.95 -10.36 18.55
N LYS A 274 5.86 -11.12 18.41
CA LYS A 274 5.80 -12.54 18.78
C LYS A 274 6.54 -13.42 17.77
N LEU A 275 7.86 -13.39 17.84
CA LEU A 275 8.75 -14.14 16.95
C LEU A 275 9.46 -15.25 17.70
N PHE A 276 9.62 -16.42 17.07
CA PHE A 276 10.46 -17.52 17.62
C PHE A 276 11.41 -18.05 16.56
N ALA A 277 12.61 -18.44 16.99
CA ALA A 277 13.64 -19.00 16.13
C ALA A 277 13.23 -20.37 15.59
N ILE A 278 13.52 -20.64 14.32
CA ILE A 278 13.34 -21.96 13.72
C ILE A 278 14.64 -22.75 13.90
N ALA A 279 14.65 -23.71 14.84
CA ALA A 279 15.83 -24.49 15.15
C ALA A 279 16.34 -25.27 13.92
N GLY A 280 17.65 -25.26 13.72
CA GLY A 280 18.33 -26.03 12.68
C GLY A 280 18.06 -25.56 11.25
N LYS A 281 17.54 -24.34 11.07
CA LYS A 281 17.31 -23.73 9.75
C LYS A 281 17.87 -22.32 9.70
N SER A 282 18.44 -21.96 8.54
CA SER A 282 18.93 -20.62 8.24
C SER A 282 18.42 -20.14 6.88
N ALA A 283 18.42 -18.83 6.67
CA ALA A 283 18.23 -18.22 5.35
C ALA A 283 19.61 -17.91 4.77
N TYR A 284 19.78 -18.19 3.49
CA TYR A 284 21.05 -18.01 2.79
C TYR A 284 20.93 -16.98 1.68
N THR A 285 22.00 -16.23 1.46
CA THR A 285 22.31 -15.56 0.21
C THR A 285 23.55 -16.20 -0.39
N GLN A 286 24.13 -15.67 -1.44
CA GLN A 286 25.31 -16.26 -2.07
C GLN A 286 26.53 -16.39 -1.11
N LEU A 287 26.66 -15.47 -0.15
CA LEU A 287 27.82 -15.40 0.76
C LEU A 287 27.45 -15.32 2.24
N SER A 288 26.17 -15.23 2.57
CA SER A 288 25.76 -14.92 3.94
C SER A 288 24.72 -15.90 4.45
N GLU A 289 24.74 -16.13 5.74
CA GLU A 289 23.81 -16.97 6.48
C GLU A 289 23.12 -16.13 7.57
N PHE A 290 21.82 -16.33 7.74
CA PHE A 290 21.01 -15.55 8.67
C PHE A 290 20.09 -16.43 9.49
N GLU A 291 19.92 -16.10 10.75
CA GLU A 291 18.90 -16.73 11.61
C GLU A 291 17.51 -16.44 11.05
N VAL A 292 16.62 -17.43 11.12
CA VAL A 292 15.23 -17.32 10.69
C VAL A 292 14.29 -17.40 11.88
N MET A 293 13.26 -16.55 11.83
CA MET A 293 12.24 -16.39 12.85
C MET A 293 10.86 -16.61 12.24
N ARG A 294 9.99 -17.34 12.92
CA ARG A 294 8.57 -17.45 12.52
C ARG A 294 7.70 -16.57 13.41
N CYS A 295 6.80 -15.83 12.79
CA CYS A 295 5.80 -15.04 13.49
C CYS A 295 4.67 -15.95 14.00
N GLN A 296 4.30 -15.83 15.27
CA GLN A 296 3.18 -16.60 15.86
C GLN A 296 1.82 -16.11 15.35
N ASP A 297 1.67 -14.81 15.09
CA ASP A 297 0.37 -14.24 14.73
C ASP A 297 0.01 -14.47 13.26
N CYS A 298 0.95 -14.37 12.32
CA CYS A 298 0.63 -14.53 10.89
C CYS A 298 1.34 -15.71 10.21
N GLY A 299 2.25 -16.41 10.88
CA GLY A 299 2.99 -17.53 10.32
C GLY A 299 4.16 -17.16 9.39
N LYS A 300 4.37 -15.88 9.06
CA LYS A 300 5.46 -15.42 8.18
C LYS A 300 6.82 -15.83 8.72
N VAL A 301 7.65 -16.40 7.85
CA VAL A 301 9.07 -16.62 8.13
C VAL A 301 9.84 -15.36 7.78
N ASN A 302 10.57 -14.86 8.75
CA ASN A 302 11.43 -13.69 8.67
C ASN A 302 12.89 -14.11 8.79
N ARG A 303 13.83 -13.35 8.23
CA ARG A 303 15.26 -13.54 8.52
C ARG A 303 15.81 -12.34 9.28
N LYS A 304 16.75 -12.57 10.17
CA LYS A 304 17.50 -11.49 10.82
C LYS A 304 18.45 -10.81 9.82
N ARG A 305 18.94 -9.63 10.17
CA ARG A 305 19.84 -8.84 9.33
C ARG A 305 21.31 -9.12 9.61
N ILE A 306 21.63 -9.66 10.78
CA ILE A 306 23.01 -9.95 11.19
C ILE A 306 23.45 -11.25 10.51
N ASN A 307 24.56 -11.18 9.75
CA ASN A 307 25.17 -12.34 9.14
C ASN A 307 25.82 -13.22 10.23
N LEU A 308 25.51 -14.51 10.22
CA LEU A 308 26.10 -15.48 11.15
C LEU A 308 27.52 -15.86 10.75
N ARG A 309 27.89 -15.70 9.47
CA ARG A 309 29.24 -16.03 8.99
C ARG A 309 30.21 -14.88 9.23
N SER A 310 31.39 -15.22 9.72
CA SER A 310 32.51 -14.29 9.86
C SER A 310 33.07 -13.84 8.50
N LYS A 311 33.83 -12.74 8.49
CA LYS A 311 34.51 -12.27 7.27
C LYS A 311 35.46 -13.35 6.70
N GLN A 312 36.14 -14.10 7.55
CA GLN A 312 37.08 -15.17 7.13
C GLN A 312 36.34 -16.31 6.43
N GLU A 313 35.21 -16.77 6.97
CA GLU A 313 34.37 -17.80 6.34
C GLU A 313 33.78 -17.35 5.01
N MET A 314 33.40 -16.06 4.89
CA MET A 314 32.90 -15.51 3.62
C MET A 314 33.99 -15.47 2.55
N VAL A 315 35.24 -15.08 2.90
CA VAL A 315 36.38 -15.08 1.97
C VAL A 315 36.71 -16.50 1.48
N ALA A 316 36.56 -17.51 2.34
CA ALA A 316 36.77 -18.92 1.98
C ALA A 316 35.63 -19.52 1.11
N THR A 317 34.53 -18.80 0.93
CA THR A 317 33.39 -19.29 0.14
C THR A 317 33.55 -18.90 -1.33
N LEU A 318 33.64 -19.91 -2.19
CA LEU A 318 33.65 -19.68 -3.64
C LEU A 318 32.26 -19.26 -4.16
N MET A 319 32.24 -18.48 -5.23
CA MET A 319 31.02 -18.07 -5.93
C MET A 319 30.93 -18.75 -7.28
N ASN A 320 29.69 -18.90 -7.80
CA ASN A 320 29.47 -19.33 -9.16
C ASN A 320 30.08 -18.30 -10.13
N VAL A 321 30.72 -18.80 -11.18
CA VAL A 321 31.07 -17.98 -12.33
C VAL A 321 29.79 -17.68 -13.10
N VAL A 322 29.51 -16.41 -13.37
CA VAL A 322 28.33 -15.98 -14.15
C VAL A 322 28.53 -16.28 -15.63
#